data_bf3c9ebde87cb587f8825b412f25c59d
#
_entry.id   bf3c9ebde87cb587f8825b412f25c59d
#
_cell.length_a   1.000
_cell.length_b   1.000
_cell.length_c   1.000
_cell.angle_alpha   90.00
_cell.angle_beta   90.00
_cell.angle_gamma   90.00
#
_symmetry.space_group_name_H-M   'P 1'
#
loop_
_entity.id
_entity.type
_entity.pdbx_description
1 polymer ?
#
loop_
_entity_poly.entity_id
_entity_poly.type
_entity_poly.pdbx_seq_one_letter_code
_entity_poly.pdbx_strand_id
1 'polypeptide(L)'
;QNSYALAMRKDQAMQLGITTIADLAKHPSLKIGFSHEFLGRPDGWPSIQKIYGLSNLSAKGLDHGLSYSALEKKQVDLIDAYTTDAQLSNEKIILLIDNQRFFPSYEAVLLYRMESFKDKPNALLALEGLSQKISQIEMRNMNAAVEVQGLTFSSTAQSFITKEQISSEPL
;
A
#
# COMPACT_ATOMS: atom_id res chain seq x y z
N GLN A 1 -4.85 -7.42 -3.46
CA GLN A 1 -5.44 -6.27 -2.77
C GLN A 1 -4.38 -5.20 -2.56
N ASN A 2 -4.70 -3.94 -2.80
CA ASN A 2 -3.84 -2.78 -2.55
C ASN A 2 -4.64 -1.70 -1.80
N SER A 3 -4.67 -1.78 -0.47
CA SER A 3 -5.45 -0.88 0.38
C SER A 3 -4.63 0.29 0.89
N TYR A 4 -5.30 1.40 1.22
CA TYR A 4 -4.73 2.39 2.12
C TYR A 4 -4.46 1.80 3.50
N ALA A 5 -3.46 2.33 4.17
CA ALA A 5 -3.11 2.04 5.55
C ALA A 5 -2.44 3.26 6.20
N LEU A 6 -2.29 3.24 7.51
CA LEU A 6 -1.46 4.19 8.24
C LEU A 6 -0.19 3.51 8.72
N ALA A 7 0.95 4.15 8.55
CA ALA A 7 2.26 3.59 8.86
C ALA A 7 3.04 4.45 9.85
N MET A 8 3.76 3.80 10.76
CA MET A 8 4.63 4.41 11.77
C MET A 8 5.98 3.69 11.83
N ARG A 9 6.97 4.35 12.45
CA ARG A 9 8.18 3.65 12.89
C ARG A 9 7.82 2.64 13.99
N LYS A 10 8.33 1.43 13.86
CA LYS A 10 8.06 0.32 14.79
C LYS A 10 8.50 0.62 16.23
N ASP A 11 9.70 1.18 16.38
CA ASP A 11 10.25 1.56 17.69
C ASP A 11 9.35 2.57 18.43
N GLN A 12 8.89 3.59 17.72
CA GLN A 12 8.02 4.62 18.27
C GLN A 12 6.62 4.06 18.61
N ALA A 13 6.05 3.26 17.72
CA ALA A 13 4.75 2.63 17.98
C ALA A 13 4.80 1.74 19.22
N MET A 14 5.85 0.94 19.37
CA MET A 14 6.07 0.11 20.57
C MET A 14 6.24 0.97 21.83
N GLN A 15 7.04 2.04 21.77
CA GLN A 15 7.25 2.95 22.91
C GLN A 15 5.96 3.62 23.38
N LEU A 16 5.08 3.99 22.43
CA LEU A 16 3.82 4.68 22.72
C LEU A 16 2.65 3.71 22.95
N GLY A 17 2.84 2.42 22.76
CA GLY A 17 1.77 1.42 22.88
C GLY A 17 0.71 1.55 21.78
N ILE A 18 1.09 2.04 20.58
CA ILE A 18 0.21 2.21 19.44
C ILE A 18 0.25 0.94 18.58
N THR A 19 -0.90 0.33 18.37
CA THR A 19 -1.06 -0.86 17.51
C THR A 19 -2.18 -0.64 16.49
N THR A 20 -3.22 0.08 16.88
CA THR A 20 -4.41 0.31 16.06
C THR A 20 -4.56 1.79 15.69
N ILE A 21 -5.38 2.09 14.69
CA ILE A 21 -5.74 3.47 14.36
C ILE A 21 -6.44 4.17 15.54
N ALA A 22 -7.26 3.44 16.29
CA ALA A 22 -7.95 4.00 17.46
C ALA A 22 -7.00 4.47 18.57
N ASP A 23 -5.80 3.85 18.70
CA ASP A 23 -4.84 4.25 19.74
C ASP A 23 -4.28 5.66 19.52
N LEU A 24 -4.30 6.16 18.29
CA LEU A 24 -3.84 7.51 17.95
C LEU A 24 -4.55 8.61 18.75
N ALA A 25 -5.81 8.39 19.16
CA ALA A 25 -6.58 9.34 19.95
C ALA A 25 -5.90 9.74 21.29
N LYS A 26 -5.06 8.86 21.83
CA LYS A 26 -4.33 9.06 23.08
C LYS A 26 -3.05 9.90 22.92
N HIS A 27 -2.66 10.21 21.68
CA HIS A 27 -1.37 10.82 21.34
C HIS A 27 -1.52 12.09 20.48
N PRO A 28 -2.08 13.18 21.04
CA PRO A 28 -2.38 14.40 20.27
C PRO A 28 -1.13 15.16 19.79
N SER A 29 0.05 14.82 20.28
CA SER A 29 1.32 15.46 19.91
C SER A 29 2.01 14.84 18.71
N LEU A 30 1.45 13.77 18.12
CA LEU A 30 2.03 13.13 16.94
C LEU A 30 2.10 14.11 15.76
N LYS A 31 3.25 14.12 15.10
CA LYS A 31 3.47 14.85 13.85
C LYS A 31 2.99 13.98 12.69
N ILE A 32 1.90 14.38 12.07
CA ILE A 32 1.26 13.59 11.00
C ILE A 32 1.55 14.24 9.66
N GLY A 33 2.05 13.44 8.72
CA GLY A 33 2.28 13.86 7.34
C GLY A 33 1.58 12.89 6.39
N PHE A 34 0.58 13.36 5.67
CA PHE A 34 -0.17 12.55 4.71
C PHE A 34 -0.02 13.09 3.30
N SER A 35 -0.20 12.23 2.31
CA SER A 35 -0.26 12.66 0.92
C SER A 35 -1.41 13.65 0.72
N HIS A 36 -1.21 14.61 -0.20
CA HIS A 36 -2.25 15.58 -0.55
C HIS A 36 -3.53 14.88 -1.02
N GLU A 37 -3.37 13.75 -1.70
CA GLU A 37 -4.50 12.92 -2.12
C GLU A 37 -5.27 12.38 -0.92
N PHE A 38 -4.61 11.73 0.03
CA PHE A 38 -5.24 11.13 1.21
C PHE A 38 -5.93 12.17 2.10
N LEU A 39 -5.39 13.39 2.17
CA LEU A 39 -6.00 14.50 2.89
C LEU A 39 -7.31 14.99 2.26
N GLY A 40 -7.45 14.88 0.94
CA GLY A 40 -8.60 15.41 0.21
C GLY A 40 -9.69 14.38 -0.12
N ARG A 41 -9.41 13.08 0.01
CA ARG A 41 -10.35 12.03 -0.40
C ARG A 41 -11.44 11.78 0.64
N PRO A 42 -12.68 11.48 0.21
CA PRO A 42 -13.75 11.06 1.12
C PRO A 42 -13.43 9.78 1.90
N ASP A 43 -12.68 8.86 1.28
CA ASP A 43 -12.18 7.61 1.88
C ASP A 43 -10.77 7.76 2.49
N GLY A 44 -10.36 9.00 2.81
CA GLY A 44 -9.08 9.36 3.41
C GLY A 44 -9.22 9.95 4.81
N TRP A 45 -8.31 10.87 5.14
CA TRP A 45 -8.15 11.42 6.48
C TRP A 45 -9.41 12.03 7.09
N PRO A 46 -10.23 12.85 6.39
CA PRO A 46 -11.40 13.48 7.00
C PRO A 46 -12.40 12.48 7.57
N SER A 47 -12.61 11.37 6.88
CA SER A 47 -13.52 10.34 7.35
C SER A 47 -12.91 9.47 8.45
N ILE A 48 -11.61 9.21 8.40
CA ILE A 48 -10.89 8.53 9.50
C ILE A 48 -10.98 9.36 10.78
N GLN A 49 -10.72 10.68 10.71
CA GLN A 49 -10.86 11.55 11.87
C GLN A 49 -12.24 11.44 12.51
N LYS A 50 -13.29 11.44 11.70
CA LYS A 50 -14.68 11.35 12.18
C LYS A 50 -14.97 9.99 12.81
N ILE A 51 -14.62 8.91 12.13
CA ILE A 51 -14.95 7.54 12.55
C ILE A 51 -14.15 7.13 13.79
N TYR A 52 -12.87 7.47 13.83
CA TYR A 52 -11.99 7.12 14.94
C TYR A 52 -11.94 8.17 16.07
N GLY A 53 -12.70 9.27 15.93
CA GLY A 53 -12.71 10.33 16.96
C GLY A 53 -11.37 11.08 17.09
N LEU A 54 -10.65 11.28 15.98
CA LEU A 54 -9.30 11.87 15.93
C LEU A 54 -9.32 13.37 15.61
N SER A 55 -10.38 14.09 15.95
CA SER A 55 -10.53 15.53 15.65
C SER A 55 -9.47 16.42 16.31
N ASN A 56 -8.81 15.92 17.34
CA ASN A 56 -7.69 16.58 18.03
C ASN A 56 -6.35 16.45 17.31
N LEU A 57 -6.28 15.64 16.25
CA LEU A 57 -5.08 15.45 15.45
C LEU A 57 -5.14 16.31 14.17
N SER A 58 -4.02 16.94 13.84
CA SER A 58 -3.87 17.68 12.58
C SER A 58 -2.77 17.05 11.73
N ALA A 59 -3.01 16.95 10.43
CA ALA A 59 -2.04 16.41 9.48
C ALA A 59 -1.56 17.52 8.52
N LYS A 60 -0.30 17.41 8.10
CA LYS A 60 0.30 18.25 7.05
C LYS A 60 0.34 17.49 5.74
N GLY A 61 0.17 18.22 4.62
CA GLY A 61 0.33 17.63 3.29
C GLY A 61 1.80 17.38 2.96
N LEU A 62 2.08 16.20 2.43
CA LEU A 62 3.37 15.79 1.90
C LEU A 62 3.20 15.19 0.51
N ASP A 63 4.27 15.14 -0.26
CA ASP A 63 4.36 14.27 -1.42
C ASP A 63 4.51 12.81 -0.95
N HIS A 64 3.74 11.88 -1.53
CA HIS A 64 3.78 10.47 -1.12
C HIS A 64 5.19 9.87 -1.26
N GLY A 65 5.92 10.22 -2.32
CA GLY A 65 7.30 9.77 -2.55
C GLY A 65 8.29 10.24 -1.48
N LEU A 66 7.96 11.31 -0.73
CA LEU A 66 8.81 11.85 0.33
C LEU A 66 8.40 11.38 1.73
N SER A 67 7.20 10.80 1.89
CA SER A 67 6.61 10.47 3.19
C SER A 67 7.47 9.48 3.99
N TYR A 68 7.99 8.43 3.36
CA TYR A 68 8.84 7.44 4.00
C TYR A 68 10.18 8.03 4.47
N SER A 69 10.80 8.89 3.64
CA SER A 69 12.03 9.60 4.04
C SER A 69 11.78 10.54 5.22
N ALA A 70 10.64 11.24 5.25
CA ALA A 70 10.26 12.10 6.37
C ALA A 70 10.00 11.28 7.65
N LEU A 71 9.41 10.09 7.52
CA LEU A 71 9.19 9.17 8.64
C LEU A 71 10.52 8.65 9.22
N GLU A 72 11.45 8.21 8.37
CA GLU A 72 12.78 7.74 8.78
C GLU A 72 13.61 8.84 9.45
N LYS A 73 13.56 10.06 8.92
CA LYS A 73 14.24 11.24 9.48
C LYS A 73 13.53 11.81 10.71
N LYS A 74 12.48 11.20 11.20
CA LYS A 74 11.70 11.64 12.38
C LYS A 74 11.08 13.04 12.23
N GLN A 75 10.88 13.49 11.00
CA GLN A 75 10.22 14.75 10.69
C GLN A 75 8.69 14.62 10.90
N VAL A 76 8.17 13.42 10.63
CA VAL A 76 6.80 13.01 10.95
C VAL A 76 6.82 11.69 11.71
N ASP A 77 5.72 11.37 12.37
CA ASP A 77 5.53 10.17 13.19
C ASP A 77 4.58 9.17 12.55
N LEU A 78 3.66 9.66 11.73
CA LEU A 78 2.62 8.89 11.06
C LEU A 78 2.49 9.37 9.61
N ILE A 79 2.35 8.41 8.69
CA ILE A 79 2.13 8.64 7.26
C ILE A 79 0.99 7.77 6.74
N ASP A 80 0.36 8.15 5.62
CA ASP A 80 -0.43 7.23 4.81
C ASP A 80 0.49 6.34 3.96
N ALA A 81 0.04 5.15 3.69
CA ALA A 81 0.75 4.13 2.93
C ALA A 81 -0.21 3.31 2.09
N TYR A 82 0.29 2.69 1.05
CA TYR A 82 -0.39 1.58 0.38
C TYR A 82 0.17 0.25 0.90
N THR A 83 -0.69 -0.73 1.11
CA THR A 83 -0.27 -2.02 1.68
C THR A 83 0.73 -2.79 0.80
N THR A 84 0.93 -2.35 -0.45
CA THR A 84 1.89 -2.90 -1.40
C THR A 84 3.13 -2.02 -1.61
N ASP A 85 3.31 -0.94 -0.84
CA ASP A 85 4.49 -0.07 -0.95
C ASP A 85 5.78 -0.85 -0.69
N ALA A 86 6.77 -0.63 -1.54
CA ALA A 86 8.08 -1.30 -1.47
C ALA A 86 8.78 -1.08 -0.13
N GLN A 87 8.65 0.12 0.43
CA GLN A 87 9.27 0.55 1.68
C GLN A 87 8.76 -0.22 2.91
N LEU A 88 7.58 -0.85 2.81
CA LEU A 88 7.04 -1.74 3.86
C LEU A 88 7.78 -3.09 3.96
N SER A 89 8.70 -3.39 3.06
CA SER A 89 9.67 -4.47 3.21
C SER A 89 10.69 -4.18 4.33
N ASN A 90 10.80 -2.92 4.76
CA ASN A 90 11.64 -2.51 5.88
C ASN A 90 10.96 -2.84 7.22
N GLU A 91 11.54 -3.78 7.97
CA GLU A 91 11.02 -4.22 9.27
C GLU A 91 10.94 -3.14 10.36
N LYS A 92 11.53 -1.95 10.10
CA LYS A 92 11.46 -0.80 11.01
C LYS A 92 10.16 -0.02 10.90
N ILE A 93 9.33 -0.32 9.91
CA ILE A 93 8.04 0.33 9.66
C ILE A 93 6.93 -0.68 9.91
N ILE A 94 5.87 -0.25 10.58
CA ILE A 94 4.67 -1.06 10.79
C ILE A 94 3.44 -0.35 10.26
N LEU A 95 2.46 -1.14 9.83
CA LEU A 95 1.11 -0.67 9.56
C LEU A 95 0.26 -0.77 10.81
N LEU A 96 -0.53 0.27 11.07
CA LEU A 96 -1.52 0.25 12.14
C LEU A 96 -2.73 -0.61 11.71
N ILE A 97 -3.27 -1.34 12.67
CA ILE A 97 -4.46 -2.15 12.44
C ILE A 97 -5.68 -1.23 12.31
N ASP A 98 -6.39 -1.35 11.20
CA ASP A 98 -7.71 -0.74 11.00
C ASP A 98 -8.78 -1.55 11.75
N ASN A 99 -8.88 -1.30 13.06
CA ASN A 99 -9.73 -2.07 13.96
C ASN A 99 -11.25 -1.75 13.84
N GLN A 100 -11.62 -0.71 13.08
CA GLN A 100 -13.01 -0.42 12.73
C GLN A 100 -13.37 -0.79 11.29
N ARG A 101 -12.42 -1.36 10.52
CA ARG A 101 -12.61 -1.76 9.12
C ARG A 101 -13.11 -0.61 8.24
N PHE A 102 -12.47 0.52 8.40
CA PHE A 102 -12.80 1.73 7.65
C PHE A 102 -12.45 1.59 6.17
N PHE A 103 -11.25 1.07 5.87
CA PHE A 103 -10.80 0.93 4.49
C PHE A 103 -11.54 -0.19 3.78
N PRO A 104 -12.19 0.08 2.64
CA PRO A 104 -12.80 -0.97 1.85
C PRO A 104 -11.75 -1.88 1.21
N SER A 105 -12.19 -2.98 0.65
CA SER A 105 -11.34 -3.83 -0.18
C SER A 105 -11.04 -3.14 -1.52
N TYR A 106 -9.77 -2.93 -1.79
CA TYR A 106 -9.28 -2.37 -3.06
C TYR A 106 -8.62 -3.51 -3.87
N GLU A 107 -9.44 -4.26 -4.59
CA GLU A 107 -8.92 -5.32 -5.44
C GLU A 107 -8.33 -4.74 -6.74
N ALA A 108 -7.15 -5.22 -7.11
CA ALA A 108 -6.62 -4.96 -8.44
C ALA A 108 -7.43 -5.74 -9.47
N VAL A 109 -7.83 -5.08 -10.55
CA VAL A 109 -8.63 -5.66 -11.60
C VAL A 109 -7.99 -5.45 -12.96
N LEU A 110 -8.22 -6.39 -13.88
CA LEU A 110 -7.87 -6.24 -15.29
C LEU A 110 -9.03 -5.56 -16.02
N LEU A 111 -8.80 -4.35 -16.51
CA LEU A 111 -9.75 -3.64 -17.35
C LEU A 111 -9.29 -3.73 -18.80
N TYR A 112 -10.09 -4.36 -19.64
CA TYR A 112 -9.77 -4.54 -21.05
C TYR A 112 -10.98 -4.34 -21.97
N ARG A 113 -10.69 -4.00 -23.22
CA ARG A 113 -11.71 -3.88 -24.26
C ARG A 113 -11.92 -5.26 -24.90
N MET A 114 -13.16 -5.76 -24.88
CA MET A 114 -13.52 -7.09 -25.41
C MET A 114 -13.08 -7.29 -26.86
N GLU A 115 -13.25 -6.27 -27.72
CA GLU A 115 -12.88 -6.34 -29.14
C GLU A 115 -11.39 -6.60 -29.35
N SER A 116 -10.52 -6.20 -28.41
CA SER A 116 -9.08 -6.42 -28.51
C SER A 116 -8.68 -7.90 -28.41
N PHE A 117 -9.56 -8.72 -27.85
CA PHE A 117 -9.33 -10.17 -27.66
C PHE A 117 -10.20 -11.06 -28.54
N LYS A 118 -11.01 -10.48 -29.44
CA LYS A 118 -11.92 -11.24 -30.30
C LYS A 118 -11.19 -12.33 -31.10
N ASP A 119 -10.01 -11.98 -31.61
CA ASP A 119 -9.19 -12.90 -32.44
C ASP A 119 -7.98 -13.47 -31.65
N LYS A 120 -7.97 -13.26 -30.31
CA LYS A 120 -6.86 -13.65 -29.42
C LYS A 120 -7.36 -14.27 -28.11
N PRO A 121 -8.17 -15.34 -28.16
CA PRO A 121 -8.77 -15.94 -26.97
C PRO A 121 -7.69 -16.47 -25.99
N ASN A 122 -6.59 -17.00 -26.48
CA ASN A 122 -5.50 -17.52 -25.65
C ASN A 122 -4.81 -16.39 -24.85
N ALA A 123 -4.70 -15.19 -25.43
CA ALA A 123 -4.15 -14.04 -24.71
C ALA A 123 -5.04 -13.63 -23.53
N LEU A 124 -6.36 -13.68 -23.70
CA LEU A 124 -7.31 -13.43 -22.62
C LEU A 124 -7.19 -14.51 -21.53
N LEU A 125 -7.15 -15.78 -21.89
CA LEU A 125 -6.97 -16.89 -20.95
C LEU A 125 -5.66 -16.76 -20.14
N ALA A 126 -4.57 -16.35 -20.79
CA ALA A 126 -3.30 -16.12 -20.12
C ALA A 126 -3.38 -14.98 -19.08
N LEU A 127 -4.08 -13.88 -19.40
CA LEU A 127 -4.33 -12.78 -18.47
C LEU A 127 -5.25 -13.18 -17.32
N GLU A 128 -6.32 -13.91 -17.59
CA GLU A 128 -7.22 -14.44 -16.58
C GLU A 128 -6.51 -15.44 -15.65
N GLY A 129 -5.53 -16.16 -16.16
CA GLY A 129 -4.66 -17.05 -15.38
C GLY A 129 -3.85 -16.35 -14.29
N LEU A 130 -3.69 -15.02 -14.35
CA LEU A 130 -3.08 -14.20 -13.28
C LEU A 130 -4.05 -13.94 -12.12
N SER A 131 -5.34 -14.19 -12.32
CA SER A 131 -6.36 -13.92 -11.29
C SER A 131 -6.04 -14.67 -10.01
N GLN A 132 -6.07 -13.95 -8.89
CA GLN A 132 -5.76 -14.45 -7.54
C GLN A 132 -4.33 -15.03 -7.35
N LYS A 133 -3.45 -14.91 -8.33
CA LYS A 133 -2.06 -15.38 -8.21
C LYS A 133 -1.15 -14.40 -7.50
N ILE A 134 -1.47 -13.10 -7.56
CA ILE A 134 -0.63 -12.05 -6.96
C ILE A 134 -1.21 -11.65 -5.62
N SER A 135 -0.63 -12.17 -4.54
CA SER A 135 -0.95 -11.74 -3.19
C SER A 135 -0.41 -10.34 -2.90
N GLN A 136 -0.91 -9.69 -1.85
CA GLN A 136 -0.40 -8.40 -1.37
C GLN A 136 1.09 -8.47 -1.03
N ILE A 137 1.54 -9.56 -0.43
CA ILE A 137 2.94 -9.76 -0.06
C ILE A 137 3.81 -9.91 -1.30
N GLU A 138 3.37 -10.67 -2.28
CA GLU A 138 4.11 -10.84 -3.54
C GLU A 138 4.22 -9.55 -4.32
N MET A 139 3.15 -8.77 -4.41
CA MET A 139 3.21 -7.46 -5.05
C MET A 139 4.18 -6.53 -4.33
N ARG A 140 4.16 -6.48 -2.99
CA ARG A 140 5.12 -5.71 -2.19
C ARG A 140 6.56 -6.14 -2.46
N ASN A 141 6.82 -7.43 -2.53
CA ASN A 141 8.15 -7.96 -2.82
C ASN A 141 8.61 -7.60 -4.23
N MET A 142 7.73 -7.67 -5.22
CA MET A 142 8.04 -7.25 -6.59
C MET A 142 8.31 -5.75 -6.66
N ASN A 143 7.52 -4.91 -5.99
CA ASN A 143 7.76 -3.48 -5.90
C ASN A 143 9.11 -3.19 -5.23
N ALA A 144 9.43 -3.89 -4.13
CA ALA A 144 10.72 -3.76 -3.46
C ALA A 144 11.90 -4.21 -4.35
N ALA A 145 11.73 -5.25 -5.14
CA ALA A 145 12.75 -5.69 -6.10
C ALA A 145 13.08 -4.61 -7.14
N VAL A 146 12.06 -3.88 -7.60
CA VAL A 146 12.26 -2.77 -8.55
C VAL A 146 12.76 -1.51 -7.86
N GLU A 147 12.04 -1.02 -6.84
CA GLU A 147 12.27 0.32 -6.28
C GLU A 147 13.44 0.37 -5.30
N VAL A 148 13.71 -0.72 -4.57
CA VAL A 148 14.76 -0.77 -3.54
C VAL A 148 16.01 -1.49 -4.05
N GLN A 149 15.84 -2.60 -4.79
CA GLN A 149 16.97 -3.41 -5.26
C GLN A 149 17.43 -3.03 -6.67
N GLY A 150 16.67 -2.18 -7.39
CA GLY A 150 17.04 -1.67 -8.71
C GLY A 150 16.88 -2.68 -9.86
N LEU A 151 16.10 -3.74 -9.66
CA LEU A 151 15.80 -4.69 -10.74
C LEU A 151 14.85 -4.05 -11.76
N THR A 152 14.84 -4.58 -12.98
CA THR A 152 13.89 -4.11 -13.99
C THR A 152 12.49 -4.71 -13.77
N PHE A 153 11.45 -4.00 -14.21
CA PHE A 153 10.08 -4.54 -14.21
C PHE A 153 10.00 -5.87 -14.95
N SER A 154 10.66 -5.97 -16.10
CA SER A 154 10.66 -7.18 -16.95
C SER A 154 11.29 -8.37 -16.21
N SER A 155 12.48 -8.20 -15.61
CA SER A 155 13.14 -9.31 -14.90
C SER A 155 12.35 -9.74 -13.66
N THR A 156 11.74 -8.78 -12.95
CA THR A 156 10.93 -9.07 -11.77
C THR A 156 9.65 -9.84 -12.15
N ALA A 157 8.96 -9.39 -13.20
CA ALA A 157 7.76 -10.06 -13.71
C ALA A 157 8.09 -11.48 -14.22
N GLN A 158 9.19 -11.65 -14.96
CA GLN A 158 9.62 -12.95 -15.46
C GLN A 158 9.93 -13.92 -14.32
N SER A 159 10.58 -13.46 -13.27
CA SER A 159 10.87 -14.27 -12.07
C SER A 159 9.57 -14.73 -11.39
N PHE A 160 8.57 -13.86 -11.29
CA PHE A 160 7.26 -14.20 -10.74
C PHE A 160 6.54 -15.24 -11.61
N ILE A 161 6.45 -15.02 -12.92
CA ILE A 161 5.81 -15.93 -13.89
C ILE A 161 6.43 -17.33 -13.79
N THR A 162 7.77 -17.40 -13.75
CA THR A 162 8.50 -18.67 -13.65
C THR A 162 8.22 -19.38 -12.32
N LYS A 163 8.23 -18.64 -11.20
CA LYS A 163 7.94 -19.18 -9.87
C LYS A 163 6.53 -19.77 -9.79
N GLU A 164 5.53 -19.06 -10.30
CA GLU A 164 4.13 -19.45 -10.27
C GLU A 164 3.74 -20.45 -11.38
N GLN A 165 4.70 -20.86 -12.21
CA GLN A 165 4.50 -21.76 -13.36
C GLN A 165 3.36 -21.30 -14.29
N ILE A 166 3.22 -19.98 -14.44
CA ILE A 166 2.26 -19.40 -15.37
C ILE A 166 2.80 -19.61 -16.77
N SER A 167 2.00 -20.22 -17.67
CA SER A 167 2.43 -20.45 -19.05
C SER A 167 2.80 -19.14 -19.73
N SER A 168 4.06 -19.04 -20.15
CA SER A 168 4.61 -17.92 -20.93
C SER A 168 4.85 -18.30 -22.38
N GLU A 169 4.22 -19.38 -22.88
CA GLU A 169 4.34 -19.73 -24.28
C GLU A 169 3.83 -18.58 -25.15
N PRO A 170 4.59 -18.20 -26.19
CA PRO A 170 4.15 -17.17 -27.11
C PRO A 170 2.87 -17.62 -27.83
N LEU A 171 1.89 -16.73 -27.80
CA LEU A 171 0.55 -16.90 -28.37
C LEU A 171 0.59 -16.72 -29.89
#